data_a81d5ed6ebf3284e26950417b1586b72
#
_entry.id   a81d5ed6ebf3284e26950417b1586b72
#
_cell.length_a   1.000
_cell.length_b   1.000
_cell.length_c   1.000
_cell.angle_alpha   90.00
_cell.angle_beta   90.00
_cell.angle_gamma   90.00
#
_symmetry.space_group_name_H-M   'P 1'
#
loop_
_entity.id
_entity.type
_entity.pdbx_description
1 polymer ?
#
loop_
_entity_poly.entity_id
_entity_poly.type
_entity_poly.pdbx_seq_one_letter_code
_entity_poly.pdbx_strand_id
1 'polypeptide(L)'
;LQQDERRLEASRRTLASSERARRAGARMKNRHDGDARSMGEDVRAQNAERAHAATARRVKRQVGEVREALSKLQVRDEAGQALFLRYEPCPVQTVVQFQGPVLEREVTLQLRREEHVWLSGPNGRGKTTLLRAALAQCRVPEERTLVLPQELTVQESEADLSTLRELPQDERGRVLQLVHALGVEPEHLLRTEAPSPGEARKLRLALGLGRHCWLAVLDEPTNHLDLPAIERLESALRDFPGALVLVTHDARLGAAVTTRQLAL
;
A
#
# COMPACT_ATOMS: atom_id res chain seq x y z
N LEU A 1 -12.47 1.84 -14.45
CA LEU A 1 -13.43 0.82 -14.91
C LEU A 1 -14.55 1.44 -15.76
N GLN A 2 -15.38 2.35 -15.22
CA GLN A 2 -16.47 2.99 -15.99
C GLN A 2 -16.00 3.79 -17.22
N GLN A 3 -14.84 4.40 -17.16
CA GLN A 3 -14.28 5.19 -18.26
C GLN A 3 -13.71 4.32 -19.37
N ASP A 4 -13.18 3.15 -19.02
CA ASP A 4 -12.65 2.18 -19.98
C ASP A 4 -13.75 1.34 -20.62
N GLU A 5 -14.85 1.07 -19.90
CA GLU A 5 -16.06 0.48 -20.48
C GLU A 5 -16.70 1.42 -21.50
N ARG A 6 -16.79 2.73 -21.21
CA ARG A 6 -17.28 3.74 -22.16
C ARG A 6 -16.41 3.83 -23.41
N ARG A 7 -15.07 3.70 -23.26
CA ARG A 7 -14.13 3.66 -24.41
C ARG A 7 -14.31 2.40 -25.26
N LEU A 8 -14.57 1.26 -24.62
CA LEU A 8 -14.84 0.00 -25.32
C LEU A 8 -16.17 0.05 -26.10
N GLU A 9 -17.22 0.62 -25.51
CA GLU A 9 -18.49 0.84 -26.19
C GLU A 9 -18.37 1.83 -27.36
N ALA A 10 -17.62 2.93 -27.17
CA ALA A 10 -17.35 3.89 -28.23
C ALA A 10 -16.59 3.23 -29.39
N SER A 11 -15.59 2.39 -29.10
CA SER A 11 -14.85 1.62 -30.11
C SER A 11 -15.76 0.63 -30.88
N ARG A 12 -16.68 -0.06 -30.18
CA ARG A 12 -17.68 -0.95 -30.82
C ARG A 12 -18.65 -0.19 -31.72
N ARG A 13 -19.11 1.00 -31.30
CA ARG A 13 -20.00 1.85 -32.15
C ARG A 13 -19.28 2.34 -33.38
N THR A 14 -17.99 2.69 -33.29
CA THR A 14 -17.18 3.14 -34.45
C THR A 14 -16.93 1.98 -35.42
N LEU A 15 -16.70 0.76 -34.94
CA LEU A 15 -16.60 -0.45 -35.77
C LEU A 15 -17.92 -0.73 -36.51
N ALA A 16 -19.05 -0.67 -35.81
CA ALA A 16 -20.37 -0.88 -36.43
C ALA A 16 -20.72 0.20 -37.46
N SER A 17 -20.30 1.45 -37.27
CA SER A 17 -20.48 2.53 -38.22
C SER A 17 -19.58 2.36 -39.47
N SER A 18 -18.34 1.90 -39.30
CA SER A 18 -17.43 1.62 -40.42
C SER A 18 -17.88 0.43 -41.26
N GLU A 19 -18.47 -0.61 -40.64
CA GLU A 19 -19.08 -1.72 -41.37
C GLU A 19 -20.31 -1.30 -42.15
N ARG A 20 -21.15 -0.40 -41.61
CA ARG A 20 -22.33 0.17 -42.36
C ARG A 20 -21.87 1.03 -43.51
N ALA A 21 -20.85 1.85 -43.38
CA ALA A 21 -20.28 2.66 -44.45
C ALA A 21 -19.71 1.78 -45.56
N ARG A 22 -19.08 0.66 -45.21
CA ARG A 22 -18.53 -0.34 -46.15
C ARG A 22 -19.63 -1.01 -47.00
N ARG A 23 -20.78 -1.35 -46.38
CA ARG A 23 -21.95 -1.90 -47.06
C ARG A 23 -22.68 -0.87 -47.94
N ALA A 24 -22.63 0.41 -47.63
CA ALA A 24 -23.22 1.49 -48.42
C ALA A 24 -22.34 1.87 -49.63
N GLY A 25 -21.00 1.79 -49.52
CA GLY A 25 -20.07 2.08 -50.62
C GLY A 25 -20.03 1.05 -51.75
N ALA A 26 -20.61 -0.16 -51.53
CA ALA A 26 -20.65 -1.23 -52.54
C ALA A 26 -21.66 -0.99 -53.70
N ARG A 27 -22.25 0.20 -53.83
CA ARG A 27 -23.31 0.53 -54.78
C ARG A 27 -23.01 1.75 -55.67
N MET A 28 -21.84 1.82 -56.32
CA MET A 28 -21.63 2.84 -57.37
C MET A 28 -20.80 2.34 -58.54
N LYS A 29 -21.35 2.65 -59.72
CA LYS A 29 -20.87 2.28 -61.02
C LYS A 29 -19.85 3.28 -61.58
N ASN A 30 -18.62 2.85 -61.91
CA ASN A 30 -17.98 3.11 -63.24
C ASN A 30 -16.60 2.44 -63.29
N ARG A 31 -16.31 1.82 -64.42
CA ARG A 31 -15.35 0.72 -64.57
C ARG A 31 -13.90 1.11 -64.85
N HIS A 32 -13.53 2.40 -64.88
CA HIS A 32 -12.16 2.82 -65.22
C HIS A 32 -11.39 3.67 -64.24
N ASP A 33 -12.02 4.15 -63.15
CA ASP A 33 -11.31 4.91 -62.09
C ASP A 33 -11.44 4.25 -60.68
N GLY A 34 -12.08 3.09 -60.64
CA GLY A 34 -12.47 2.42 -59.38
C GLY A 34 -11.35 1.62 -58.70
N ASP A 35 -10.47 1.02 -59.51
CA ASP A 35 -9.56 0.00 -58.96
C ASP A 35 -8.43 0.57 -58.06
N ALA A 36 -7.91 1.75 -58.38
CA ALA A 36 -6.87 2.39 -57.60
C ALA A 36 -7.40 3.05 -56.29
N ARG A 37 -8.65 3.58 -56.35
CA ARG A 37 -9.31 4.13 -55.13
C ARG A 37 -9.84 3.05 -54.20
N SER A 38 -10.43 1.97 -54.77
CA SER A 38 -10.93 0.85 -53.95
C SER A 38 -9.80 0.13 -53.22
N MET A 39 -8.65 -0.05 -53.85
CA MET A 39 -7.46 -0.65 -53.24
C MET A 39 -6.90 0.22 -52.10
N GLY A 40 -6.93 1.54 -52.23
CA GLY A 40 -6.53 2.48 -51.16
C GLY A 40 -7.52 2.53 -49.95
N GLU A 41 -8.81 2.39 -50.24
CA GLU A 41 -9.88 2.34 -49.24
C GLU A 41 -9.87 1.00 -48.48
N ASP A 42 -9.65 -0.11 -49.15
CA ASP A 42 -9.52 -1.43 -48.53
C ASP A 42 -8.27 -1.54 -47.62
N VAL A 43 -7.14 -0.98 -48.04
CA VAL A 43 -5.92 -0.91 -47.20
C VAL A 43 -6.13 -0.03 -45.96
N ARG A 44 -6.80 1.12 -46.10
CA ARG A 44 -7.14 1.98 -44.96
C ARG A 44 -8.13 1.31 -44.02
N ALA A 45 -9.14 0.63 -44.53
CA ALA A 45 -10.11 -0.12 -43.74
C ALA A 45 -9.44 -1.27 -42.97
N GLN A 46 -8.54 -2.03 -43.60
CA GLN A 46 -7.77 -3.09 -42.94
C GLN A 46 -6.82 -2.54 -41.89
N ASN A 47 -6.16 -1.41 -42.14
CA ASN A 47 -5.31 -0.78 -41.15
C ASN A 47 -6.09 -0.23 -39.95
N ALA A 48 -7.29 0.34 -40.20
CA ALA A 48 -8.19 0.75 -39.12
C ALA A 48 -8.71 -0.43 -38.29
N GLU A 49 -9.08 -1.54 -38.93
CA GLU A 49 -9.49 -2.78 -38.24
C GLU A 49 -8.36 -3.35 -37.38
N ARG A 50 -7.10 -3.37 -37.89
CA ARG A 50 -5.92 -3.80 -37.15
C ARG A 50 -5.63 -2.88 -35.95
N ALA A 51 -5.74 -1.57 -36.11
CA ALA A 51 -5.57 -0.60 -35.05
C ALA A 51 -6.65 -0.76 -33.96
N HIS A 52 -7.90 -0.95 -34.33
CA HIS A 52 -9.00 -1.22 -33.41
C HIS A 52 -8.83 -2.56 -32.67
N ALA A 53 -8.40 -3.61 -33.37
CA ALA A 53 -8.11 -4.90 -32.78
C ALA A 53 -6.93 -4.83 -31.79
N ALA A 54 -5.88 -4.06 -32.08
CA ALA A 54 -4.75 -3.83 -31.20
C ALA A 54 -5.17 -3.06 -29.93
N THR A 55 -5.99 -2.02 -30.10
CA THR A 55 -6.54 -1.25 -28.97
C THR A 55 -7.44 -2.11 -28.09
N ALA A 56 -8.31 -2.92 -28.68
CA ALA A 56 -9.19 -3.84 -27.95
C ALA A 56 -8.39 -4.90 -27.16
N ARG A 57 -7.30 -5.43 -27.75
CA ARG A 57 -6.39 -6.36 -27.05
C ARG A 57 -5.68 -5.69 -25.87
N ARG A 58 -5.22 -4.45 -26.06
CA ARG A 58 -4.57 -3.67 -25.00
C ARG A 58 -5.52 -3.41 -23.82
N VAL A 59 -6.74 -2.96 -24.10
CA VAL A 59 -7.77 -2.72 -23.07
C VAL A 59 -8.15 -4.03 -22.38
N LYS A 60 -8.32 -5.14 -23.11
CA LYS A 60 -8.62 -6.45 -22.52
C LYS A 60 -7.50 -6.92 -21.58
N ARG A 61 -6.23 -6.68 -21.95
CA ARG A 61 -5.09 -6.99 -21.10
C ARG A 61 -5.09 -6.13 -19.84
N GLN A 62 -5.30 -4.81 -19.93
CA GLN A 62 -5.39 -3.91 -18.79
C GLN A 62 -6.54 -4.28 -17.85
N VAL A 63 -7.71 -4.62 -18.38
CA VAL A 63 -8.83 -5.12 -17.55
C VAL A 63 -8.48 -6.44 -16.88
N GLY A 64 -7.73 -7.32 -17.54
CA GLY A 64 -7.22 -8.57 -16.95
C GLY A 64 -6.25 -8.30 -15.78
N GLU A 65 -5.30 -7.40 -16.00
CA GLU A 65 -4.32 -6.99 -14.99
C GLU A 65 -4.99 -6.34 -13.76
N VAL A 66 -5.98 -5.47 -13.99
CA VAL A 66 -6.78 -4.85 -12.91
C VAL A 66 -7.63 -5.90 -12.17
N ARG A 67 -8.23 -6.85 -12.88
CA ARG A 67 -9.03 -7.93 -12.27
C ARG A 67 -8.16 -8.89 -11.45
N GLU A 68 -6.97 -9.21 -11.93
CA GLU A 68 -5.98 -10.00 -11.20
C GLU A 68 -5.46 -9.23 -9.95
N ALA A 69 -5.21 -7.92 -10.08
CA ALA A 69 -4.85 -7.08 -8.95
C ALA A 69 -5.98 -7.01 -7.90
N LEU A 70 -7.24 -6.87 -8.32
CA LEU A 70 -8.41 -6.92 -7.44
C LEU A 70 -8.57 -8.27 -6.74
N SER A 71 -8.37 -9.39 -7.46
CA SER A 71 -8.43 -10.72 -6.82
C SER A 71 -7.31 -10.91 -5.80
N LYS A 72 -6.12 -10.39 -6.08
CA LYS A 72 -5.00 -10.37 -5.11
C LYS A 72 -5.30 -9.49 -3.90
N LEU A 73 -6.06 -8.41 -4.05
CA LEU A 73 -6.52 -7.57 -2.93
C LEU A 73 -7.52 -8.32 -2.04
N GLN A 74 -8.46 -9.07 -2.60
CA GLN A 74 -9.41 -9.87 -1.82
C GLN A 74 -8.72 -11.01 -1.02
N VAL A 75 -7.73 -11.68 -1.62
CA VAL A 75 -6.89 -12.67 -0.92
C VAL A 75 -6.02 -12.02 0.17
N ARG A 76 -5.72 -10.72 0.05
CA ARG A 76 -4.91 -9.97 1.03
C ARG A 76 -5.69 -9.58 2.29
N ASP A 77 -6.98 -9.29 2.18
CA ASP A 77 -7.82 -9.02 3.37
C ASP A 77 -7.89 -10.24 4.29
N GLU A 78 -7.97 -11.46 3.71
CA GLU A 78 -7.88 -12.71 4.46
C GLU A 78 -6.49 -12.92 5.10
N ALA A 79 -5.42 -12.51 4.42
CA ALA A 79 -4.05 -12.62 4.94
C ALA A 79 -3.76 -11.63 6.09
N GLY A 80 -4.35 -10.43 6.09
CA GLY A 80 -4.25 -9.46 7.18
C GLY A 80 -4.89 -9.98 8.45
N GLN A 81 -6.08 -10.54 8.37
CA GLN A 81 -6.78 -11.16 9.49
C GLN A 81 -6.04 -12.39 10.02
N ALA A 82 -5.43 -13.20 9.15
CA ALA A 82 -4.64 -14.36 9.53
C ALA A 82 -3.37 -13.97 10.33
N LEU A 83 -2.82 -12.79 10.11
CA LEU A 83 -1.62 -12.31 10.81
C LEU A 83 -1.84 -12.19 12.32
N PHE A 84 -3.03 -11.80 12.76
CA PHE A 84 -3.35 -11.52 14.16
C PHE A 84 -4.23 -12.61 14.83
N LEU A 85 -4.39 -13.78 14.23
CA LEU A 85 -5.25 -14.86 14.76
C LEU A 85 -4.95 -15.29 16.21
N ARG A 86 -3.71 -15.11 16.68
CA ARG A 86 -3.26 -15.46 18.04
C ARG A 86 -2.82 -14.24 18.81
N TYR A 87 -3.34 -13.06 18.48
CA TYR A 87 -3.00 -11.85 19.18
C TYR A 87 -3.60 -11.86 20.59
N GLU A 88 -2.75 -11.59 21.56
CA GLU A 88 -3.14 -11.41 22.96
C GLU A 88 -3.26 -9.91 23.26
N PRO A 89 -4.43 -9.43 23.68
CA PRO A 89 -4.62 -8.00 23.97
C PRO A 89 -3.70 -7.51 25.09
N CYS A 90 -3.27 -6.26 24.98
CA CYS A 90 -2.52 -5.61 26.04
C CYS A 90 -3.32 -5.63 27.36
N PRO A 91 -2.75 -6.08 28.49
CA PRO A 91 -3.44 -6.10 29.77
C PRO A 91 -3.73 -4.70 30.32
N VAL A 92 -2.98 -3.68 29.85
CA VAL A 92 -3.12 -2.29 30.29
C VAL A 92 -4.13 -1.57 29.40
N GLN A 93 -5.19 -1.01 29.97
CA GLN A 93 -6.23 -0.29 29.25
C GLN A 93 -5.76 1.01 28.59
N THR A 94 -4.92 1.78 29.29
CA THR A 94 -4.31 3.02 28.79
C THR A 94 -2.82 2.80 28.60
N VAL A 95 -2.38 2.69 27.36
CA VAL A 95 -0.99 2.36 27.01
C VAL A 95 -0.06 3.57 27.03
N VAL A 96 -0.60 4.75 26.72
CA VAL A 96 0.12 6.03 26.81
C VAL A 96 -0.77 7.07 27.47
N GLN A 97 -0.20 7.83 28.39
CA GLN A 97 -0.84 9.00 28.98
C GLN A 97 0.18 10.11 29.10
N PHE A 98 0.11 11.07 28.24
CA PHE A 98 0.99 12.24 28.22
C PHE A 98 0.17 13.51 28.39
N GLN A 99 0.60 14.38 29.28
CA GLN A 99 0.11 15.76 29.41
C GLN A 99 1.31 16.65 29.73
N GLY A 100 1.51 17.65 28.92
CA GLY A 100 2.59 18.61 29.13
C GLY A 100 2.89 19.44 27.90
N PRO A 101 3.89 20.31 27.99
CA PRO A 101 4.26 21.19 26.91
C PRO A 101 4.97 20.44 25.79
N VAL A 102 4.54 20.70 24.58
CA VAL A 102 5.23 20.34 23.34
C VAL A 102 5.53 21.63 22.61
N LEU A 103 6.80 22.02 22.56
CA LEU A 103 7.20 23.37 22.19
C LEU A 103 6.47 24.40 23.11
N GLU A 104 5.69 25.30 22.56
CA GLU A 104 4.97 26.36 23.29
C GLU A 104 3.48 26.02 23.56
N ARG A 105 3.06 24.76 23.40
CA ARG A 105 1.65 24.34 23.51
C ARG A 105 1.50 23.23 24.54
N GLU A 106 0.48 23.34 25.37
CA GLU A 106 0.03 22.22 26.19
C GLU A 106 -0.68 21.19 25.31
N VAL A 107 -0.22 19.97 25.36
CA VAL A 107 -0.77 18.85 24.58
C VAL A 107 -1.12 17.72 25.53
N THR A 108 -2.31 17.17 25.34
CA THR A 108 -2.73 15.94 26.03
C THR A 108 -2.87 14.83 24.98
N LEU A 109 -2.15 13.74 25.19
CA LEU A 109 -2.29 12.51 24.41
C LEU A 109 -2.60 11.35 25.36
N GLN A 110 -3.81 10.86 25.32
CA GLN A 110 -4.20 9.61 25.95
C GLN A 110 -4.48 8.59 24.85
N LEU A 111 -3.87 7.41 24.94
CA LEU A 111 -4.03 6.32 23.99
C LEU A 111 -4.47 5.05 24.71
N ARG A 112 -5.58 4.48 24.29
CA ARG A 112 -6.07 3.18 24.78
C ARG A 112 -5.48 2.04 23.94
N ARG A 113 -5.52 0.82 24.48
CA ARG A 113 -4.87 -0.37 23.92
C ARG A 113 -5.35 -0.80 22.51
N GLU A 114 -6.51 -0.32 22.06
CA GLU A 114 -7.09 -0.66 20.76
C GLU A 114 -7.35 0.61 19.91
N GLU A 115 -6.82 1.75 20.34
CA GLU A 115 -7.07 3.04 19.72
C GLU A 115 -6.01 3.36 18.68
N HIS A 116 -6.43 3.82 17.52
CA HIS A 116 -5.57 4.28 16.44
C HIS A 116 -5.67 5.80 16.31
N VAL A 117 -4.57 6.51 16.48
CA VAL A 117 -4.48 7.96 16.44
C VAL A 117 -3.59 8.43 15.31
N TRP A 118 -4.14 9.30 14.46
CA TRP A 118 -3.36 10.04 13.46
C TRP A 118 -2.86 11.36 14.05
N LEU A 119 -1.55 11.48 14.22
CA LEU A 119 -0.91 12.72 14.63
C LEU A 119 -0.56 13.54 13.39
N SER A 120 -1.33 14.59 13.13
CA SER A 120 -1.20 15.44 11.95
C SER A 120 -0.67 16.83 12.28
N GLY A 121 -0.20 17.54 11.29
CA GLY A 121 0.27 18.93 11.42
C GLY A 121 1.47 19.24 10.54
N PRO A 122 1.78 20.53 10.33
CA PRO A 122 2.94 20.96 9.54
C PRO A 122 4.26 20.48 10.11
N ASN A 123 5.31 20.47 9.29
CA ASN A 123 6.66 20.19 9.76
C ASN A 123 7.11 21.21 10.80
N GLY A 124 7.91 20.78 11.77
CA GLY A 124 8.40 21.62 12.86
C GLY A 124 7.41 21.88 14.00
N ARG A 125 6.17 21.35 13.95
CA ARG A 125 5.17 21.55 15.01
C ARG A 125 5.34 20.65 16.23
N GLY A 126 6.41 19.87 16.31
CA GLY A 126 6.72 19.05 17.47
C GLY A 126 6.13 17.65 17.46
N LYS A 127 5.70 17.12 16.30
CA LYS A 127 5.18 15.74 16.19
C LYS A 127 6.15 14.72 16.77
N THR A 128 7.40 14.72 16.33
CA THR A 128 8.46 13.81 16.85
C THR A 128 8.79 14.09 18.31
N THR A 129 8.74 15.33 18.77
CA THR A 129 8.92 15.69 20.18
C THR A 129 7.81 15.11 21.04
N LEU A 130 6.55 15.24 20.60
CA LEU A 130 5.39 14.62 21.27
C LEU A 130 5.55 13.09 21.32
N LEU A 131 5.93 12.45 20.21
CA LEU A 131 6.13 11.00 20.16
C LEU A 131 7.17 10.54 21.19
N ARG A 132 8.32 11.22 21.25
CA ARG A 132 9.38 10.90 22.22
C ARG A 132 8.91 11.08 23.68
N ALA A 133 8.23 12.20 23.97
CA ALA A 133 7.71 12.48 25.29
C ALA A 133 6.61 11.49 25.69
N ALA A 134 5.76 11.10 24.77
CA ALA A 134 4.70 10.10 24.97
C ALA A 134 5.27 8.69 25.20
N LEU A 135 6.30 8.30 24.44
CA LEU A 135 6.98 7.02 24.62
C LEU A 135 7.68 6.92 25.98
N ALA A 136 8.25 8.03 26.49
CA ALA A 136 8.84 8.06 27.82
C ALA A 136 7.82 7.79 28.96
N GLN A 137 6.52 7.98 28.70
CA GLN A 137 5.42 7.70 29.63
C GLN A 137 4.59 6.48 29.18
N CYS A 138 5.13 5.66 28.27
CA CYS A 138 4.49 4.44 27.80
C CYS A 138 4.49 3.37 28.90
N ARG A 139 3.36 2.65 29.01
CA ARG A 139 3.18 1.54 29.96
C ARG A 139 3.34 0.17 29.31
N VAL A 140 3.64 0.15 28.01
CA VAL A 140 3.90 -1.08 27.25
C VAL A 140 5.39 -1.39 27.30
N PRO A 141 5.80 -2.64 27.55
CA PRO A 141 7.20 -3.04 27.49
C PRO A 141 7.81 -2.80 26.11
N GLU A 142 9.11 -2.55 26.07
CA GLU A 142 9.83 -2.28 24.83
C GLU A 142 9.70 -3.44 23.81
N GLU A 143 9.75 -4.67 24.29
CA GLU A 143 9.61 -5.89 23.46
C GLU A 143 8.24 -6.02 22.80
N ARG A 144 7.23 -5.31 23.32
CA ARG A 144 5.85 -5.25 22.78
C ARG A 144 5.53 -3.90 22.15
N THR A 145 6.56 -3.07 21.92
CA THR A 145 6.44 -1.76 21.29
C THR A 145 7.18 -1.75 19.96
N LEU A 146 6.48 -1.40 18.90
CA LEU A 146 7.08 -1.10 17.61
C LEU A 146 7.27 0.41 17.48
N VAL A 147 8.50 0.85 17.35
CA VAL A 147 8.82 2.24 17.01
C VAL A 147 9.51 2.27 15.67
N LEU A 148 8.89 2.92 14.69
CA LEU A 148 9.49 3.21 13.40
C LEU A 148 9.74 4.71 13.31
N PRO A 149 10.97 5.18 13.53
CA PRO A 149 11.34 6.58 13.35
C PRO A 149 11.40 6.97 11.88
N GLN A 150 11.51 8.25 11.60
CA GLN A 150 11.65 8.75 10.24
C GLN A 150 12.90 8.17 9.54
N GLU A 151 13.99 7.99 10.27
CA GLU A 151 15.22 7.35 9.79
C GLU A 151 15.71 6.33 10.82
N LEU A 152 16.19 5.18 10.33
CA LEU A 152 16.84 4.16 11.15
C LEU A 152 18.36 4.33 11.08
N THR A 153 19.00 4.21 12.21
CA THR A 153 20.46 4.15 12.28
C THR A 153 20.99 2.80 11.80
N VAL A 154 22.26 2.74 11.46
CA VAL A 154 22.92 1.47 11.08
C VAL A 154 22.86 0.47 12.23
N GLN A 155 23.12 0.91 13.45
CA GLN A 155 23.09 0.07 14.65
C GLN A 155 21.69 -0.52 14.90
N GLU A 156 20.62 0.28 14.71
CA GLU A 156 19.25 -0.22 14.85
C GLU A 156 18.91 -1.26 13.76
N SER A 157 19.38 -1.04 12.54
CA SER A 157 19.17 -1.98 11.43
C SER A 157 19.90 -3.30 11.64
N GLU A 158 21.12 -3.27 12.18
CA GLU A 158 21.90 -4.46 12.54
C GLU A 158 21.26 -5.21 13.71
N ALA A 159 20.76 -4.50 14.73
CA ALA A 159 20.03 -5.08 15.86
C ALA A 159 18.74 -5.78 15.39
N ASP A 160 18.01 -5.21 14.43
CA ASP A 160 16.83 -5.84 13.83
C ASP A 160 17.17 -7.15 13.11
N LEU A 161 18.27 -7.18 12.36
CA LEU A 161 18.75 -8.41 11.72
C LEU A 161 19.13 -9.49 12.73
N SER A 162 19.81 -9.11 13.79
CA SER A 162 20.16 -10.04 14.89
C SER A 162 18.89 -10.59 15.53
N THR A 163 17.94 -9.71 15.85
CA THR A 163 16.63 -10.10 16.40
C THR A 163 15.93 -11.09 15.49
N LEU A 164 15.83 -10.82 14.16
CA LEU A 164 15.21 -11.74 13.20
C LEU A 164 15.85 -13.14 13.24
N ARG A 165 17.18 -13.22 13.32
CA ARG A 165 17.92 -14.48 13.32
C ARG A 165 17.73 -15.29 14.61
N GLU A 166 17.50 -14.62 15.72
CA GLU A 166 17.34 -15.22 17.06
C GLU A 166 15.88 -15.60 17.36
N LEU A 167 14.90 -15.11 16.58
CA LEU A 167 13.49 -15.42 16.79
C LEU A 167 13.21 -16.93 16.78
N PRO A 168 12.29 -17.41 17.62
CA PRO A 168 11.71 -18.75 17.52
C PRO A 168 11.13 -18.98 16.11
N GLN A 169 11.12 -20.24 15.65
CA GLN A 169 10.75 -20.59 14.29
C GLN A 169 9.38 -20.05 13.87
N ASP A 170 8.38 -20.13 14.76
CA ASP A 170 7.02 -19.68 14.47
C ASP A 170 6.93 -18.15 14.31
N GLU A 171 7.60 -17.40 15.20
CA GLU A 171 7.65 -15.93 15.10
C GLU A 171 8.44 -15.49 13.87
N ARG A 172 9.60 -16.10 13.65
CA ARG A 172 10.43 -15.83 12.48
C ARG A 172 9.67 -16.11 11.19
N GLY A 173 8.88 -17.18 11.14
CA GLY A 173 8.03 -17.50 9.99
C GLY A 173 7.04 -16.38 9.68
N ARG A 174 6.32 -15.85 10.68
CA ARG A 174 5.39 -14.71 10.52
C ARG A 174 6.11 -13.44 10.05
N VAL A 175 7.24 -13.13 10.66
CA VAL A 175 8.05 -11.95 10.29
C VAL A 175 8.53 -12.07 8.84
N LEU A 176 9.04 -13.23 8.41
CA LEU A 176 9.51 -13.44 7.04
C LEU A 176 8.37 -13.39 6.02
N GLN A 177 7.16 -13.85 6.37
CA GLN A 177 5.97 -13.69 5.53
C GLN A 177 5.63 -12.21 5.32
N LEU A 178 5.67 -11.39 6.37
CA LEU A 178 5.47 -9.95 6.27
C LEU A 178 6.57 -9.26 5.46
N VAL A 179 7.82 -9.61 5.69
CA VAL A 179 8.98 -9.12 4.93
C VAL A 179 8.77 -9.38 3.43
N HIS A 180 8.39 -10.62 3.07
CA HIS A 180 8.08 -10.99 1.69
C HIS A 180 6.86 -10.21 1.18
N ALA A 181 5.82 -10.10 1.97
CA ALA A 181 4.65 -9.30 1.62
C ALA A 181 5.00 -7.83 1.36
N LEU A 182 5.94 -7.25 2.05
CA LEU A 182 6.46 -5.90 1.83
C LEU A 182 7.47 -5.81 0.66
N GLY A 183 7.66 -6.88 -0.10
CA GLY A 183 8.50 -6.92 -1.30
C GLY A 183 9.99 -7.03 -1.03
N VAL A 184 10.38 -7.65 0.08
CA VAL A 184 11.78 -8.01 0.37
C VAL A 184 11.94 -9.52 0.29
N GLU A 185 12.98 -9.99 -0.40
CA GLU A 185 13.26 -11.41 -0.49
C GLU A 185 13.82 -11.94 0.84
N PRO A 186 13.12 -12.89 1.52
CA PRO A 186 13.51 -13.38 2.83
C PRO A 186 14.91 -13.99 2.87
N GLU A 187 15.28 -14.75 1.83
CA GLU A 187 16.59 -15.40 1.77
C GLU A 187 17.73 -14.38 1.64
N HIS A 188 17.51 -13.30 0.87
CA HIS A 188 18.48 -12.22 0.76
C HIS A 188 18.70 -11.55 2.12
N LEU A 189 17.60 -11.23 2.82
CA LEU A 189 17.66 -10.57 4.12
C LEU A 189 18.36 -11.43 5.19
N LEU A 190 18.17 -12.75 5.17
CA LEU A 190 18.84 -13.66 6.11
C LEU A 190 20.34 -13.78 5.87
N ARG A 191 20.81 -13.56 4.63
CA ARG A 191 22.23 -13.67 4.24
C ARG A 191 22.97 -12.34 4.27
N THR A 192 22.26 -11.21 4.21
CA THR A 192 22.92 -9.89 4.19
C THR A 192 23.51 -9.54 5.55
N GLU A 193 24.63 -8.82 5.55
CA GLU A 193 25.22 -8.26 6.77
C GLU A 193 24.66 -6.87 7.08
N ALA A 194 24.27 -6.14 6.04
CA ALA A 194 23.70 -4.81 6.17
C ALA A 194 22.50 -4.64 5.19
N PRO A 195 21.28 -4.46 5.67
CA PRO A 195 20.12 -4.20 4.82
C PRO A 195 20.18 -2.76 4.28
N SER A 196 19.64 -2.55 3.08
CA SER A 196 19.40 -1.21 2.59
C SER A 196 18.43 -0.44 3.50
N PRO A 197 18.40 0.91 3.50
CA PRO A 197 17.47 1.68 4.33
C PRO A 197 16.00 1.28 4.15
N GLY A 198 15.59 0.97 2.91
CA GLY A 198 14.24 0.48 2.61
C GLY A 198 13.97 -0.91 3.18
N GLU A 199 14.91 -1.84 3.08
CA GLU A 199 14.80 -3.19 3.66
C GLU A 199 14.79 -3.14 5.20
N ALA A 200 15.62 -2.29 5.81
CA ALA A 200 15.65 -2.09 7.26
C ALA A 200 14.29 -1.60 7.80
N ARG A 201 13.64 -0.63 7.13
CA ARG A 201 12.31 -0.16 7.50
C ARG A 201 11.25 -1.25 7.37
N LYS A 202 11.27 -2.00 6.28
CA LYS A 202 10.36 -3.13 6.06
C LYS A 202 10.56 -4.23 7.09
N LEU A 203 11.81 -4.52 7.45
CA LEU A 203 12.14 -5.47 8.51
C LEU A 203 11.64 -4.99 9.88
N ARG A 204 11.86 -3.74 10.26
CA ARG A 204 11.37 -3.15 11.52
C ARG A 204 9.85 -3.26 11.64
N LEU A 205 9.12 -2.92 10.56
CA LEU A 205 7.66 -3.08 10.51
C LEU A 205 7.26 -4.56 10.68
N ALA A 206 7.91 -5.46 9.95
CA ALA A 206 7.61 -6.88 10.00
C ALA A 206 7.91 -7.49 11.38
N LEU A 207 9.00 -7.09 12.05
CA LEU A 207 9.35 -7.53 13.40
C LEU A 207 8.27 -7.12 14.41
N GLY A 208 7.84 -5.86 14.41
CA GLY A 208 6.82 -5.40 15.33
C GLY A 208 5.48 -6.08 15.12
N LEU A 209 4.96 -6.05 13.91
CA LEU A 209 3.64 -6.61 13.58
C LEU A 209 3.63 -8.15 13.70
N GLY A 210 4.67 -8.82 13.21
CA GLY A 210 4.78 -10.30 13.23
C GLY A 210 5.00 -10.88 14.62
N ARG A 211 5.53 -10.09 15.57
CA ARG A 211 5.67 -10.45 16.98
C ARG A 211 4.49 -10.00 17.84
N HIS A 212 3.42 -9.52 17.22
CA HIS A 212 2.22 -9.07 17.90
C HIS A 212 2.50 -7.97 18.95
N CYS A 213 3.13 -6.86 18.51
CA CYS A 213 3.31 -5.71 19.38
C CYS A 213 1.96 -5.18 19.90
N TRP A 214 1.96 -4.58 21.09
CA TRP A 214 0.77 -3.96 21.68
C TRP A 214 0.64 -2.48 21.35
N LEU A 215 1.75 -1.84 21.04
CA LEU A 215 1.82 -0.45 20.60
C LEU A 215 2.68 -0.34 19.34
N ALA A 216 2.16 0.31 18.34
CA ALA A 216 2.91 0.72 17.15
C ALA A 216 2.95 2.25 17.08
N VAL A 217 4.15 2.82 16.98
CA VAL A 217 4.41 4.25 16.80
C VAL A 217 5.18 4.40 15.49
N LEU A 218 4.52 4.92 14.47
CA LEU A 218 5.03 4.95 13.11
C LEU A 218 5.17 6.39 12.63
N ASP A 219 6.40 6.80 12.32
CA ASP A 219 6.70 8.13 11.75
C ASP A 219 7.03 7.98 10.27
N GLU A 220 6.11 8.47 9.41
CA GLU A 220 6.15 8.39 7.95
C GLU A 220 6.45 6.96 7.42
N PRO A 221 5.60 5.97 7.76
CA PRO A 221 5.90 4.55 7.48
C PRO A 221 5.91 4.22 5.98
N THR A 222 5.35 5.07 5.14
CA THR A 222 5.30 4.88 3.67
C THR A 222 6.58 5.30 2.96
N ASN A 223 7.49 6.02 3.62
CA ASN A 223 8.76 6.41 3.02
C ASN A 223 9.57 5.17 2.61
N HIS A 224 10.13 5.21 1.40
CA HIS A 224 10.89 4.11 0.79
C HIS A 224 10.09 2.82 0.51
N LEU A 225 8.75 2.90 0.55
CA LEU A 225 7.88 1.81 0.13
C LEU A 225 7.38 2.03 -1.30
N ASP A 226 7.28 0.97 -2.09
CA ASP A 226 6.56 0.97 -3.36
C ASP A 226 5.04 0.86 -3.13
N LEU A 227 4.25 1.20 -4.14
CA LEU A 227 2.79 1.21 -4.01
C LEU A 227 2.21 -0.13 -3.52
N PRO A 228 2.66 -1.31 -4.01
CA PRO A 228 2.19 -2.59 -3.48
C PRO A 228 2.52 -2.81 -2.00
N ALA A 229 3.67 -2.35 -1.52
CA ALA A 229 4.02 -2.44 -0.09
C ALA A 229 3.18 -1.48 0.77
N ILE A 230 2.86 -0.27 0.26
CA ILE A 230 1.97 0.68 0.94
C ILE A 230 0.57 0.08 1.11
N GLU A 231 -0.01 -0.51 0.06
CA GLU A 231 -1.33 -1.15 0.13
C GLU A 231 -1.37 -2.31 1.15
N ARG A 232 -0.30 -3.10 1.23
CA ARG A 232 -0.18 -4.21 2.20
C ARG A 232 -0.02 -3.69 3.61
N LEU A 233 0.78 -2.63 3.80
CA LEU A 233 0.92 -1.98 5.09
C LEU A 233 -0.41 -1.37 5.55
N GLU A 234 -1.15 -0.69 4.67
CA GLU A 234 -2.48 -0.15 4.96
C GLU A 234 -3.43 -1.26 5.43
N SER A 235 -3.48 -2.39 4.72
CA SER A 235 -4.30 -3.54 5.12
C SER A 235 -3.89 -4.08 6.50
N ALA A 236 -2.59 -4.30 6.73
CA ALA A 236 -2.09 -4.80 8.00
C ALA A 236 -2.37 -3.84 9.17
N LEU A 237 -2.25 -2.53 8.96
CA LEU A 237 -2.53 -1.52 9.99
C LEU A 237 -4.02 -1.35 10.27
N ARG A 238 -4.88 -1.54 9.26
CA ARG A 238 -6.35 -1.53 9.45
C ARG A 238 -6.81 -2.66 10.36
N ASP A 239 -6.21 -3.85 10.19
CA ASP A 239 -6.55 -5.04 10.95
C ASP A 239 -5.73 -5.17 12.26
N PHE A 240 -4.80 -4.24 12.52
CA PHE A 240 -3.95 -4.26 13.70
C PHE A 240 -4.79 -4.09 14.97
N PRO A 241 -4.80 -5.07 15.90
CA PRO A 241 -5.65 -5.03 17.08
C PRO A 241 -5.05 -4.27 18.27
N GLY A 242 -3.81 -3.80 18.14
CA GLY A 242 -3.11 -3.02 19.17
C GLY A 242 -3.33 -1.52 19.08
N ALA A 243 -2.66 -0.77 19.92
CA ALA A 243 -2.66 0.69 19.85
C ALA A 243 -1.74 1.21 18.73
N LEU A 244 -2.19 2.21 18.00
CA LEU A 244 -1.44 2.83 16.90
C LEU A 244 -1.34 4.34 17.07
N VAL A 245 -0.12 4.87 16.96
CA VAL A 245 0.12 6.29 16.70
C VAL A 245 0.79 6.41 15.34
N LEU A 246 0.11 7.06 14.41
CA LEU A 246 0.57 7.24 13.04
C LEU A 246 0.86 8.72 12.78
N VAL A 247 2.07 9.03 12.38
CA VAL A 247 2.44 10.31 11.77
C VAL A 247 2.57 10.09 10.27
N THR A 248 1.77 10.78 9.49
CA THR A 248 1.88 10.74 8.03
C THR A 248 1.32 12.00 7.40
N HIS A 249 1.91 12.38 6.25
CA HIS A 249 1.38 13.40 5.34
C HIS A 249 0.37 12.82 4.34
N ASP A 250 0.27 11.51 4.23
CA ASP A 250 -0.75 10.85 3.41
C ASP A 250 -2.10 10.82 4.17
N ALA A 251 -2.96 11.77 3.80
CA ALA A 251 -4.29 11.88 4.39
C ALA A 251 -5.18 10.66 4.11
N ARG A 252 -4.94 9.95 2.99
CA ARG A 252 -5.68 8.73 2.64
C ARG A 252 -5.31 7.60 3.59
N LEU A 253 -4.03 7.36 3.81
CA LEU A 253 -3.56 6.36 4.77
C LEU A 253 -4.05 6.71 6.18
N GLY A 254 -3.85 7.96 6.63
CA GLY A 254 -4.31 8.41 7.95
C GLY A 254 -5.78 8.11 8.19
N ALA A 255 -6.65 8.49 7.24
CA ALA A 255 -8.09 8.26 7.35
C ALA A 255 -8.49 6.77 7.26
N ALA A 256 -7.72 5.96 6.52
CA ALA A 256 -8.04 4.53 6.32
C ALA A 256 -7.73 3.65 7.53
N VAL A 257 -6.70 4.02 8.34
CA VAL A 257 -6.18 3.13 9.41
C VAL A 257 -6.34 3.70 10.82
N THR A 258 -6.84 4.94 10.98
CA THR A 258 -6.99 5.56 12.30
C THR A 258 -8.44 5.92 12.60
N THR A 259 -8.77 5.94 13.88
CA THR A 259 -10.12 6.26 14.38
C THR A 259 -10.23 7.68 14.93
N ARG A 260 -9.11 8.33 15.23
CA ARG A 260 -9.03 9.68 15.78
C ARG A 260 -7.84 10.44 15.19
N GLN A 261 -8.03 11.74 14.95
CA GLN A 261 -6.98 12.66 14.55
C GLN A 261 -6.65 13.63 15.69
N LEU A 262 -5.35 13.82 15.93
CA LEU A 262 -4.80 14.86 16.81
C LEU A 262 -3.95 15.79 15.96
N ALA A 263 -4.37 17.06 15.83
CA ALA A 263 -3.66 18.08 15.07
C ALA A 263 -2.76 18.93 15.99
N LEU A 264 -1.49 19.13 15.60
CA LEU A 264 -0.50 19.99 16.27
C LEU A 264 -0.27 21.31 15.57
#